data_2d24c0521ed0b599c45d511b00667dc4
#
_entry.id   2d24c0521ed0b599c45d511b00667dc4
#
_cell.length_a   1.000
_cell.length_b   1.000
_cell.length_c   1.000
_cell.angle_alpha   90.00
_cell.angle_beta   90.00
_cell.angle_gamma   90.00
#
_symmetry.space_group_name_H-M   'P 1'
#
loop_
_entity.id
_entity.type
_entity.pdbx_description
1 polymer ?
#
loop_
_entity_poly.entity_id
_entity_poly.type
_entity_poly.pdbx_seq_one_letter_code
_entity_poly.pdbx_strand_id
1 'polypeptide(L)'
;MSTMNETMSDEALFIPSEDAGATENKSKYPPGLTEGEYLGHIIESRMLTREFKKDGKDVKATIYNFKVKVAPENETNSYQTSRGTVMGHEYVEKEIMADGVFRFLEPKDGDTFVSNAEDNKRYLMFCQSLGMEIATQERTINGKTVSVQILPDLDVNTLNGTPVSAVVGKGKPWTDDTGTERPSWKVKFTKVWEDGKKISMTSADDLPF
;
A
#
# COMPACT_ATOMS: atom_id res chain seq x y z
N MET A 1 44.83 65.43 22.48
CA MET A 1 44.34 64.09 22.87
C MET A 1 43.00 63.92 22.23
N SER A 2 42.99 63.19 21.16
CA SER A 2 41.78 62.94 20.35
C SER A 2 41.34 61.53 20.59
N THR A 3 40.19 61.35 21.18
CA THR A 3 39.55 60.06 21.42
C THR A 3 38.77 59.73 20.16
N MET A 4 39.26 58.74 19.39
CA MET A 4 38.50 58.08 18.32
C MET A 4 37.44 57.22 19.00
N ASN A 5 36.18 57.55 18.79
CA ASN A 5 35.06 56.68 19.00
C ASN A 5 34.93 55.78 17.79
N GLU A 6 35.31 54.55 17.90
CA GLU A 6 34.93 53.51 16.93
C GLU A 6 33.45 53.18 17.18
N THR A 7 32.61 53.72 16.33
CA THR A 7 31.23 53.20 16.15
C THR A 7 31.34 51.84 15.46
N MET A 8 31.28 50.79 16.25
CA MET A 8 30.98 49.46 15.71
C MET A 8 29.61 49.55 15.02
N SER A 9 29.59 49.29 13.73
CA SER A 9 28.36 49.24 12.95
C SER A 9 27.54 48.04 13.42
N ASP A 10 26.37 48.31 13.95
CA ASP A 10 25.36 47.31 14.36
C ASP A 10 24.72 46.50 13.18
N GLU A 11 25.25 46.68 11.97
CA GLU A 11 24.68 46.05 10.77
C GLU A 11 24.93 44.54 10.64
N ALA A 12 25.80 43.97 11.48
CA ALA A 12 26.15 42.55 11.42
C ALA A 12 25.26 41.62 12.25
N LEU A 13 24.27 42.15 12.96
CA LEU A 13 23.48 41.36 13.95
C LEU A 13 22.01 41.13 13.58
N PHE A 14 21.54 41.65 12.44
CA PHE A 14 20.17 41.45 12.04
C PHE A 14 20.11 40.52 10.82
N ILE A 15 19.63 39.30 11.04
CA ILE A 15 19.15 38.46 9.95
C ILE A 15 17.86 39.10 9.46
N PRO A 16 17.72 39.41 8.13
CA PRO A 16 16.48 39.93 7.59
C PRO A 16 15.31 39.07 7.99
N SER A 17 14.19 39.69 8.38
CA SER A 17 12.99 38.95 8.81
C SER A 17 12.41 38.04 7.77
N GLU A 18 12.77 38.23 6.49
CA GLU A 18 12.42 37.35 5.38
C GLU A 18 13.18 36.03 5.43
N ASP A 19 14.39 36.00 6.00
CA ASP A 19 15.16 34.76 6.19
C ASP A 19 14.91 34.07 7.54
N ALA A 20 14.35 34.77 8.50
CA ALA A 20 14.03 34.23 9.83
C ALA A 20 12.88 33.17 9.81
N GLY A 21 12.09 33.16 8.74
CA GLY A 21 11.06 32.14 8.52
C GLY A 21 11.55 30.89 7.79
N ALA A 22 12.77 30.94 7.22
CA ALA A 22 13.28 29.87 6.37
C ALA A 22 14.06 28.77 7.10
N THR A 23 14.21 28.86 8.41
CA THR A 23 14.62 27.70 9.21
C THR A 23 13.39 26.81 9.46
N GLU A 24 12.71 26.41 8.39
CA GLU A 24 11.99 25.15 8.43
C GLU A 24 13.02 24.10 8.89
N ASN A 25 12.79 23.55 10.06
CA ASN A 25 13.41 22.30 10.49
C ASN A 25 12.96 21.21 9.50
N LYS A 26 13.49 21.24 8.29
CA LYS A 26 13.34 20.15 7.31
C LYS A 26 13.93 18.96 8.02
N SER A 27 13.05 18.12 8.54
CA SER A 27 13.46 16.84 9.09
C SER A 27 14.46 16.22 8.14
N LYS A 28 15.64 15.87 8.63
CA LYS A 28 16.71 15.23 7.85
C LYS A 28 16.23 13.95 7.15
N TYR A 29 15.04 13.50 7.51
CA TYR A 29 14.38 12.31 6.96
C TYR A 29 13.16 12.73 6.16
N PRO A 30 12.96 12.14 4.96
CA PRO A 30 11.78 12.38 4.17
C PRO A 30 10.52 12.09 5.00
N PRO A 31 9.41 12.78 4.75
CA PRO A 31 8.17 12.53 5.46
C PRO A 31 7.79 11.05 5.35
N GLY A 32 7.45 10.45 6.48
CA GLY A 32 6.91 9.10 6.49
C GLY A 32 5.58 9.05 5.74
N LEU A 33 5.23 7.89 5.20
CA LEU A 33 3.91 7.67 4.62
C LEU A 33 2.81 8.07 5.61
N THR A 34 1.65 8.43 5.08
CA THR A 34 0.46 8.75 5.87
C THR A 34 -0.75 7.97 5.35
N GLU A 35 -1.83 8.02 6.09
CA GLU A 35 -3.11 7.49 5.65
C GLU A 35 -3.60 8.24 4.41
N GLY A 36 -4.09 7.49 3.43
CA GLY A 36 -4.57 8.06 2.17
C GLY A 36 -4.68 7.05 1.05
N GLU A 37 -5.04 7.55 -0.12
CA GLU A 37 -5.17 6.79 -1.35
C GLU A 37 -4.02 7.17 -2.30
N TYR A 38 -3.27 6.17 -2.75
CA TYR A 38 -2.09 6.34 -3.58
C TYR A 38 -2.23 5.53 -4.86
N LEU A 39 -2.11 6.17 -6.00
CA LEU A 39 -2.00 5.49 -7.29
C LEU A 39 -0.62 4.83 -7.38
N GLY A 40 -0.58 3.59 -7.84
CA GLY A 40 0.70 2.89 -7.92
C GLY A 40 0.61 1.56 -8.67
N HIS A 41 1.76 0.93 -8.83
CA HIS A 41 1.87 -0.36 -9.48
C HIS A 41 2.33 -1.43 -8.50
N ILE A 42 1.76 -2.61 -8.63
CA ILE A 42 2.25 -3.78 -7.91
C ILE A 42 3.63 -4.14 -8.48
N ILE A 43 4.66 -4.17 -7.65
CA ILE A 43 6.06 -4.41 -8.08
C ILE A 43 6.63 -5.74 -7.64
N GLU A 44 6.22 -6.21 -6.49
CA GLU A 44 6.63 -7.51 -5.95
C GLU A 44 5.38 -8.25 -5.51
N SER A 45 5.23 -9.45 -6.00
CA SER A 45 4.13 -10.30 -5.58
C SER A 45 4.62 -11.72 -5.33
N ARG A 46 4.10 -12.32 -4.28
CA ARG A 46 4.38 -13.70 -3.92
C ARG A 46 3.15 -14.34 -3.29
N MET A 47 3.02 -15.61 -3.51
CA MET A 47 1.95 -16.42 -2.98
C MET A 47 2.52 -17.45 -2.00
N LEU A 48 1.81 -17.69 -0.92
CA LEU A 48 2.09 -18.80 -0.01
C LEU A 48 0.79 -19.42 0.47
N THR A 49 0.80 -20.73 0.67
CA THR A 49 -0.35 -21.45 1.22
C THR A 49 -0.03 -21.84 2.65
N ARG A 50 -0.99 -21.64 3.54
CA ARG A 50 -0.89 -22.01 4.94
C ARG A 50 -2.16 -22.67 5.41
N GLU A 51 -2.00 -23.63 6.32
CA GLU A 51 -3.10 -24.24 7.07
C GLU A 51 -3.09 -23.67 8.49
N PHE A 52 -4.24 -23.34 9.00
CA PHE A 52 -4.41 -22.80 10.35
C PHE A 52 -5.83 -23.06 10.86
N LYS A 53 -6.03 -22.91 12.17
CA LYS A 53 -7.35 -23.04 12.77
C LYS A 53 -8.06 -21.69 12.80
N LYS A 54 -9.27 -21.66 12.23
CA LYS A 54 -10.20 -20.54 12.32
C LYS A 54 -11.49 -21.06 12.94
N ASP A 55 -11.91 -20.48 14.05
CA ASP A 55 -13.11 -20.87 14.80
C ASP A 55 -13.18 -22.38 15.11
N GLY A 56 -12.01 -22.98 15.43
CA GLY A 56 -11.89 -24.40 15.75
C GLY A 56 -11.86 -25.35 14.56
N LYS A 57 -12.00 -24.85 13.33
CA LYS A 57 -11.94 -25.64 12.09
C LYS A 57 -10.59 -25.46 11.41
N ASP A 58 -10.09 -26.54 10.82
CA ASP A 58 -8.90 -26.47 9.98
C ASP A 58 -9.25 -25.78 8.65
N VAL A 59 -8.56 -24.68 8.37
CA VAL A 59 -8.77 -23.85 7.19
C VAL A 59 -7.46 -23.74 6.44
N LYS A 60 -7.53 -23.92 5.13
CA LYS A 60 -6.42 -23.68 4.23
C LYS A 60 -6.60 -22.32 3.56
N ALA A 61 -5.57 -21.49 3.54
CA ALA A 61 -5.61 -20.22 2.82
C ALA A 61 -4.40 -20.04 1.93
N THR A 62 -4.68 -19.52 0.75
CA THR A 62 -3.66 -18.91 -0.10
C THR A 62 -3.56 -17.44 0.25
N ILE A 63 -2.36 -16.97 0.53
CA ILE A 63 -2.07 -15.58 0.94
C ILE A 63 -1.27 -14.92 -0.17
N TYR A 64 -1.82 -13.86 -0.74
CA TYR A 64 -1.17 -13.03 -1.73
C TYR A 64 -0.54 -11.84 -1.02
N ASN A 65 0.79 -11.81 -1.00
CA ASN A 65 1.57 -10.68 -0.48
C ASN A 65 2.13 -9.90 -1.66
N PHE A 66 2.09 -8.58 -1.58
CA PHE A 66 2.62 -7.72 -2.62
C PHE A 66 3.08 -6.38 -2.05
N LYS A 67 3.86 -5.65 -2.82
CA LYS A 67 4.18 -4.25 -2.59
C LYS A 67 3.56 -3.41 -3.69
N VAL A 68 3.23 -2.17 -3.36
CA VAL A 68 2.82 -1.15 -4.33
C VAL A 68 3.88 -0.06 -4.34
N LYS A 69 4.36 0.30 -5.51
CA LYS A 69 5.25 1.43 -5.74
C LYS A 69 4.40 2.62 -6.14
N VAL A 70 4.52 3.71 -5.43
CA VAL A 70 3.73 4.94 -5.66
C VAL A 70 4.14 5.56 -6.99
N ALA A 71 3.15 5.81 -7.84
CA ALA A 71 3.35 6.32 -9.19
C ALA A 71 3.46 7.86 -9.24
N PRO A 72 4.11 8.42 -10.27
CA PRO A 72 4.26 9.86 -10.45
C PRO A 72 2.96 10.65 -10.52
N GLU A 73 1.86 10.02 -10.92
CA GLU A 73 0.53 10.64 -11.00
C GLU A 73 0.02 11.18 -9.64
N ASN A 74 0.70 10.81 -8.56
CA ASN A 74 0.41 11.37 -7.23
C ASN A 74 1.09 12.72 -6.96
N GLU A 75 2.00 13.20 -7.80
CA GLU A 75 2.83 14.39 -7.55
C GLU A 75 2.03 15.62 -7.11
N THR A 76 0.88 15.85 -7.73
CA THR A 76 0.01 17.00 -7.44
C THR A 76 -0.96 16.78 -6.29
N ASN A 77 -1.07 15.56 -5.77
CA ASN A 77 -1.92 15.24 -4.65
C ASN A 77 -1.38 15.85 -3.35
N SER A 78 -2.25 16.09 -2.38
CA SER A 78 -1.84 16.55 -1.06
C SER A 78 -2.35 15.59 0.01
N TYR A 79 -1.52 15.34 1.01
CA TYR A 79 -1.80 14.40 2.09
C TYR A 79 -1.68 15.08 3.45
N GLN A 80 -2.67 14.88 4.30
CA GLN A 80 -2.64 15.44 5.65
C GLN A 80 -1.86 14.52 6.58
N THR A 81 -0.89 15.09 7.27
CA THR A 81 -0.08 14.39 8.27
C THR A 81 -0.21 15.08 9.63
N SER A 82 0.27 14.45 10.68
CA SER A 82 0.35 15.07 12.00
C SER A 82 1.30 16.30 12.06
N ARG A 83 2.10 16.51 11.03
CA ARG A 83 3.08 17.61 10.91
C ARG A 83 2.68 18.66 9.86
N GLY A 84 1.47 18.55 9.30
CA GLY A 84 0.96 19.44 8.24
C GLY A 84 0.72 18.72 6.93
N THR A 85 0.48 19.50 5.89
CA THR A 85 0.23 18.99 4.54
C THR A 85 1.54 18.61 3.85
N VAL A 86 1.58 17.43 3.24
CA VAL A 86 2.71 16.94 2.45
C VAL A 86 2.24 16.74 1.01
N MET A 87 3.02 17.20 0.06
CA MET A 87 2.72 17.04 -1.36
C MET A 87 3.10 15.64 -1.85
N GLY A 88 2.36 15.15 -2.83
CA GLY A 88 2.48 13.78 -3.32
C GLY A 88 3.83 13.43 -3.94
N HIS A 89 4.56 14.43 -4.48
CA HIS A 89 5.90 14.21 -5.03
C HIS A 89 6.88 13.62 -3.98
N GLU A 90 6.67 13.91 -2.70
CA GLU A 90 7.47 13.34 -1.59
C GLU A 90 7.24 11.83 -1.38
N TYR A 91 6.16 11.30 -1.95
CA TYR A 91 5.78 9.90 -1.84
C TYR A 91 6.03 9.09 -3.12
N VAL A 92 6.26 9.74 -4.26
CA VAL A 92 6.59 9.04 -5.51
C VAL A 92 7.78 8.10 -5.31
N GLU A 93 7.74 6.96 -5.96
CA GLU A 93 8.73 5.87 -5.86
C GLU A 93 8.77 5.14 -4.52
N LYS A 94 8.03 5.57 -3.49
CA LYS A 94 7.98 4.82 -2.22
C LYS A 94 7.24 3.51 -2.39
N GLU A 95 7.74 2.49 -1.72
CA GLU A 95 7.17 1.15 -1.70
C GLU A 95 6.32 0.94 -0.46
N ILE A 96 5.12 0.43 -0.64
CA ILE A 96 4.17 0.17 0.43
C ILE A 96 3.78 -1.31 0.40
N MET A 97 4.09 -2.02 1.48
CA MET A 97 3.74 -3.42 1.61
C MET A 97 2.24 -3.59 1.92
N ALA A 98 1.59 -4.57 1.32
CA ALA A 98 0.23 -4.93 1.67
C ALA A 98 0.16 -5.80 2.94
N ASP A 99 -1.00 -5.77 3.60
CA ASP A 99 -1.30 -6.63 4.77
C ASP A 99 -1.54 -8.11 4.38
N GLY A 100 -1.42 -8.44 3.10
CA GLY A 100 -1.77 -9.74 2.55
C GLY A 100 -3.27 -9.87 2.24
N VAL A 101 -3.57 -10.54 1.15
CA VAL A 101 -4.94 -10.87 0.75
C VAL A 101 -5.13 -12.38 0.85
N PHE A 102 -6.13 -12.80 1.62
CA PHE A 102 -6.37 -14.21 1.91
C PHE A 102 -7.49 -14.74 1.02
N ARG A 103 -7.21 -15.85 0.34
CA ARG A 103 -8.20 -16.70 -0.34
C ARG A 103 -8.39 -17.94 0.53
N PHE A 104 -9.52 -18.04 1.21
CA PHE A 104 -9.84 -19.17 2.07
C PHE A 104 -10.42 -20.31 1.26
N LEU A 105 -9.93 -21.51 1.52
CA LEU A 105 -10.36 -22.76 0.95
C LEU A 105 -10.86 -23.63 2.09
N GLU A 106 -12.17 -23.80 2.19
CA GLU A 106 -12.77 -24.75 3.11
C GLU A 106 -12.92 -26.09 2.43
N PRO A 107 -12.38 -27.18 3.01
CA PRO A 107 -12.67 -28.51 2.52
C PRO A 107 -14.15 -28.80 2.78
N LYS A 108 -14.87 -29.20 1.76
CA LYS A 108 -16.22 -29.73 1.87
C LYS A 108 -16.19 -31.24 1.58
N ASP A 109 -17.03 -31.97 2.26
CA ASP A 109 -17.21 -33.40 2.00
C ASP A 109 -17.48 -33.61 0.49
N GLY A 110 -16.54 -34.31 -0.19
CA GLY A 110 -16.60 -34.63 -1.59
C GLY A 110 -16.24 -33.49 -2.54
N ASP A 111 -14.98 -33.23 -2.74
CA ASP A 111 -14.34 -32.52 -3.87
C ASP A 111 -14.85 -31.11 -4.28
N THR A 112 -15.83 -30.54 -3.62
CA THR A 112 -16.35 -29.23 -3.94
C THR A 112 -16.02 -28.23 -2.84
N PHE A 113 -15.08 -27.33 -3.12
CA PHE A 113 -14.84 -26.17 -2.29
C PHE A 113 -16.00 -25.19 -2.45
N VAL A 114 -16.82 -25.05 -1.42
CA VAL A 114 -17.73 -23.90 -1.32
C VAL A 114 -16.94 -22.80 -0.65
N SER A 115 -16.55 -21.82 -1.43
CA SER A 115 -16.04 -20.60 -0.85
C SER A 115 -17.16 -19.93 -0.07
N ASN A 116 -16.97 -19.75 1.22
CA ASN A 116 -17.80 -18.82 1.97
C ASN A 116 -17.56 -17.43 1.37
N ALA A 117 -18.58 -16.88 0.71
CA ALA A 117 -18.48 -15.59 0.01
C ALA A 117 -18.10 -14.48 0.97
N GLU A 118 -18.51 -14.57 2.24
CA GLU A 118 -18.23 -13.57 3.25
C GLU A 118 -16.76 -13.59 3.69
N ASP A 119 -16.17 -14.75 3.88
CA ASP A 119 -14.75 -14.88 4.22
C ASP A 119 -13.83 -14.51 3.05
N ASN A 120 -14.29 -14.64 1.81
CA ASN A 120 -13.54 -14.31 0.61
C ASN A 120 -13.89 -12.94 -0.01
N LYS A 121 -14.76 -12.15 0.63
CA LYS A 121 -15.17 -10.84 0.11
C LYS A 121 -13.97 -9.93 -0.19
N ARG A 122 -12.98 -9.91 0.70
CA ARG A 122 -11.76 -9.11 0.51
C ARG A 122 -10.93 -9.62 -0.66
N TYR A 123 -10.86 -10.93 -0.88
CA TYR A 123 -10.20 -11.52 -2.04
C TYR A 123 -10.91 -11.14 -3.35
N LEU A 124 -12.24 -11.23 -3.38
CA LEU A 124 -13.03 -10.84 -4.54
C LEU A 124 -12.87 -9.35 -4.87
N MET A 125 -12.91 -8.48 -3.86
CA MET A 125 -12.65 -7.04 -4.05
C MET A 125 -11.24 -6.79 -4.60
N PHE A 126 -10.25 -7.55 -4.16
CA PHE A 126 -8.89 -7.47 -4.70
C PHE A 126 -8.86 -7.88 -6.18
N CYS A 127 -9.45 -9.02 -6.54
CA CYS A 127 -9.53 -9.45 -7.93
C CYS A 127 -10.24 -8.41 -8.81
N GLN A 128 -11.35 -7.83 -8.34
CA GLN A 128 -12.05 -6.75 -9.04
C GLN A 128 -11.18 -5.50 -9.22
N SER A 129 -10.38 -5.15 -8.21
CA SER A 129 -9.45 -4.00 -8.30
C SER A 129 -8.33 -4.20 -9.34
N LEU A 130 -8.09 -5.44 -9.75
CA LEU A 130 -7.17 -5.81 -10.84
C LEU A 130 -7.86 -5.84 -12.21
N GLY A 131 -9.14 -5.47 -12.30
CA GLY A 131 -9.94 -5.50 -13.50
C GLY A 131 -10.49 -6.90 -13.85
N MET A 132 -10.47 -7.86 -12.93
CA MET A 132 -11.01 -9.20 -13.19
C MET A 132 -12.53 -9.22 -13.05
N GLU A 133 -13.19 -9.83 -14.02
CA GLU A 133 -14.61 -10.16 -13.91
C GLU A 133 -14.82 -11.38 -13.00
N ILE A 134 -15.77 -11.28 -12.09
CA ILE A 134 -16.12 -12.37 -11.19
C ILE A 134 -17.25 -13.19 -11.83
N ALA A 135 -16.91 -14.38 -12.28
CA ALA A 135 -17.91 -15.29 -12.84
C ALA A 135 -18.91 -15.75 -11.77
N THR A 136 -20.14 -16.01 -12.20
CA THR A 136 -21.19 -16.56 -11.37
C THR A 136 -21.66 -17.91 -11.91
N GLN A 137 -22.08 -18.80 -11.04
CA GLN A 137 -22.64 -20.10 -11.37
C GLN A 137 -23.90 -20.35 -10.54
N GLU A 138 -24.90 -20.94 -11.18
CA GLU A 138 -26.07 -21.45 -10.45
C GLU A 138 -25.74 -22.76 -9.74
N ARG A 139 -26.10 -22.84 -8.47
CA ARG A 139 -25.96 -24.04 -7.64
C ARG A 139 -27.23 -24.29 -6.83
N THR A 140 -27.58 -25.54 -6.68
CA THR A 140 -28.68 -25.92 -5.80
C THR A 140 -28.12 -26.18 -4.39
N ILE A 141 -28.50 -25.31 -3.45
CA ILE A 141 -28.14 -25.41 -2.04
C ILE A 141 -29.45 -25.56 -1.24
N ASN A 142 -29.55 -26.65 -0.46
CA ASN A 142 -30.75 -26.96 0.31
C ASN A 142 -32.07 -26.94 -0.52
N GLY A 143 -32.01 -27.46 -1.75
CA GLY A 143 -33.15 -27.53 -2.65
C GLY A 143 -33.53 -26.20 -3.33
N LYS A 144 -32.79 -25.12 -3.13
CA LYS A 144 -33.00 -23.83 -3.79
C LYS A 144 -31.84 -23.54 -4.74
N THR A 145 -32.18 -23.12 -5.96
CA THR A 145 -31.19 -22.62 -6.92
C THR A 145 -30.76 -21.22 -6.51
N VAL A 146 -29.47 -21.02 -6.30
CA VAL A 146 -28.83 -19.74 -5.94
C VAL A 146 -27.67 -19.47 -6.88
N SER A 147 -27.49 -18.20 -7.24
CA SER A 147 -26.30 -17.77 -7.96
C SER A 147 -25.17 -17.58 -6.97
N VAL A 148 -24.03 -18.24 -7.23
CA VAL A 148 -22.83 -18.15 -6.39
C VAL A 148 -21.68 -17.58 -7.21
N GLN A 149 -20.87 -16.74 -6.60
CA GLN A 149 -19.65 -16.23 -7.21
C GLN A 149 -18.56 -17.31 -7.19
N ILE A 150 -17.84 -17.43 -8.29
CA ILE A 150 -16.68 -18.33 -8.41
C ILE A 150 -15.44 -17.52 -8.04
N LEU A 151 -14.65 -18.03 -7.08
CA LEU A 151 -13.38 -17.42 -6.74
C LEU A 151 -12.41 -17.56 -7.91
N PRO A 152 -11.91 -16.44 -8.48
CA PRO A 152 -10.89 -16.52 -9.51
C PRO A 152 -9.65 -17.24 -9.01
N ASP A 153 -8.95 -17.89 -9.91
CA ASP A 153 -7.60 -18.37 -9.66
C ASP A 153 -6.62 -17.32 -10.16
N LEU A 154 -5.92 -16.68 -9.24
CA LEU A 154 -5.05 -15.56 -9.53
C LEU A 154 -3.61 -16.05 -9.65
N ASP A 155 -3.05 -15.92 -10.86
CA ASP A 155 -1.62 -16.14 -11.06
C ASP A 155 -0.83 -14.96 -10.52
N VAL A 156 -0.05 -15.21 -9.47
CA VAL A 156 0.78 -14.20 -8.81
C VAL A 156 1.77 -13.52 -9.75
N ASN A 157 2.25 -14.23 -10.77
CA ASN A 157 3.21 -13.69 -11.74
C ASN A 157 2.59 -12.59 -12.62
N THR A 158 1.27 -12.62 -12.80
CA THR A 158 0.58 -11.61 -13.60
C THR A 158 0.31 -10.31 -12.85
N LEU A 159 0.55 -10.28 -11.54
CA LEU A 159 0.28 -9.10 -10.69
C LEU A 159 1.28 -7.98 -10.90
N ASN A 160 2.55 -8.32 -11.14
CA ASN A 160 3.60 -7.32 -11.26
C ASN A 160 3.35 -6.37 -12.45
N GLY A 161 3.52 -5.08 -12.20
CA GLY A 161 3.21 -4.02 -13.16
C GLY A 161 1.72 -3.65 -13.24
N THR A 162 0.83 -4.33 -12.53
CA THR A 162 -0.61 -4.02 -12.56
C THR A 162 -0.89 -2.71 -11.79
N PRO A 163 -1.60 -1.75 -12.42
CA PRO A 163 -1.96 -0.50 -11.79
C PRO A 163 -3.08 -0.72 -10.76
N VAL A 164 -2.97 -0.05 -9.63
CA VAL A 164 -3.98 -0.06 -8.57
C VAL A 164 -4.03 1.29 -7.86
N SER A 165 -5.20 1.65 -7.33
CA SER A 165 -5.30 2.67 -6.31
C SER A 165 -5.22 2.00 -4.94
N ALA A 166 -4.13 2.22 -4.22
CA ALA A 166 -3.82 1.61 -2.94
C ALA A 166 -4.34 2.47 -1.79
N VAL A 167 -5.28 1.95 -1.01
CA VAL A 167 -5.73 2.61 0.21
C VAL A 167 -4.83 2.19 1.36
N VAL A 168 -4.08 3.16 1.86
CA VAL A 168 -3.06 2.99 2.89
C VAL A 168 -3.61 3.39 4.25
N GLY A 169 -3.35 2.59 5.23
CA GLY A 169 -3.72 2.84 6.62
C GLY A 169 -2.66 2.31 7.59
N LYS A 170 -2.87 2.57 8.88
CA LYS A 170 -1.95 2.13 9.92
C LYS A 170 -1.81 0.61 9.95
N GLY A 171 -0.59 0.14 9.87
CA GLY A 171 -0.21 -1.24 10.13
C GLY A 171 0.11 -1.48 11.61
N LYS A 172 0.53 -2.69 11.93
CA LYS A 172 1.05 -2.99 13.27
C LYS A 172 2.37 -2.22 13.44
N PRO A 173 2.49 -1.41 14.50
CA PRO A 173 3.74 -0.71 14.76
C PRO A 173 4.88 -1.71 14.99
N TRP A 174 6.09 -1.27 14.76
CA TRP A 174 7.30 -2.07 14.97
C TRP A 174 8.26 -1.32 15.91
N THR A 175 9.06 -2.07 16.63
CA THR A 175 10.05 -1.51 17.54
C THR A 175 11.40 -1.49 16.84
N ASP A 176 12.06 -0.35 16.82
CA ASP A 176 13.40 -0.20 16.27
C ASP A 176 14.48 -0.72 17.23
N ASP A 177 15.73 -0.73 16.78
CA ASP A 177 16.89 -1.23 17.55
C ASP A 177 17.13 -0.44 18.84
N THR A 178 16.56 0.76 18.96
CA THR A 178 16.63 1.59 20.17
C THR A 178 15.49 1.32 21.14
N GLY A 179 14.58 0.40 20.83
CA GLY A 179 13.39 0.11 21.63
C GLY A 179 12.25 1.10 21.42
N THR A 180 12.36 2.01 20.44
CA THR A 180 11.33 3.00 20.15
C THR A 180 10.28 2.41 19.20
N GLU A 181 9.00 2.55 19.57
CA GLU A 181 7.89 2.12 18.73
C GLU A 181 7.72 3.07 17.54
N ARG A 182 7.71 2.50 16.33
CA ARG A 182 7.57 3.22 15.07
C ARG A 182 6.26 2.87 14.38
N PRO A 183 5.56 3.85 13.81
CA PRO A 183 4.36 3.55 13.03
C PRO A 183 4.74 2.80 11.76
N SER A 184 3.90 1.87 11.35
CA SER A 184 3.99 1.26 10.04
C SER A 184 2.76 1.59 9.21
N TRP A 185 2.94 1.61 7.90
CA TRP A 185 1.90 1.90 6.93
C TRP A 185 1.77 0.73 5.98
N LYS A 186 0.55 0.33 5.70
CA LYS A 186 0.26 -0.86 4.88
C LYS A 186 -0.87 -0.56 3.91
N VAL A 187 -0.81 -1.15 2.74
CA VAL A 187 -1.97 -1.20 1.85
C VAL A 187 -3.03 -2.07 2.52
N LYS A 188 -4.16 -1.47 2.85
CA LYS A 188 -5.29 -2.15 3.49
C LYS A 188 -6.18 -2.84 2.47
N PHE A 189 -6.42 -2.17 1.36
CA PHE A 189 -7.13 -2.72 0.20
C PHE A 189 -6.77 -1.91 -1.05
N THR A 190 -7.13 -2.45 -2.20
CA THR A 190 -6.92 -1.82 -3.50
C THR A 190 -8.25 -1.52 -4.16
N LYS A 191 -8.26 -0.51 -5.01
CA LYS A 191 -9.36 -0.16 -5.91
C LYS A 191 -8.84 -0.15 -7.34
N VAL A 192 -9.74 -0.13 -8.31
CA VAL A 192 -9.38 0.07 -9.71
C VAL A 192 -8.74 1.46 -9.87
N TRP A 193 -7.65 1.51 -10.62
CA TRP A 193 -7.12 2.75 -11.16
C TRP A 193 -7.53 2.80 -12.64
N GLU A 194 -8.62 3.52 -12.94
CA GLU A 194 -9.29 3.49 -14.26
C GLU A 194 -8.36 3.90 -15.41
N ASP A 195 -7.55 4.93 -15.21
CA ASP A 195 -6.59 5.42 -16.22
C ASP A 195 -5.22 4.73 -16.15
N GLY A 196 -5.05 3.82 -15.20
CA GLY A 196 -3.79 3.13 -14.95
C GLY A 196 -3.45 2.17 -16.08
N LYS A 197 -2.21 2.23 -16.54
CA LYS A 197 -1.69 1.31 -17.56
C LYS A 197 -0.73 0.32 -16.92
N LYS A 198 -0.84 -0.94 -17.32
CA LYS A 198 0.12 -1.95 -16.91
C LYS A 198 1.50 -1.61 -17.42
N ILE A 199 2.49 -1.64 -16.53
CA ILE A 199 3.90 -1.42 -16.88
C ILE A 199 4.63 -2.76 -17.02
N SER A 200 5.60 -2.80 -17.95
CA SER A 200 6.51 -3.93 -18.04
C SER A 200 7.51 -3.83 -16.89
N MET A 201 7.53 -4.84 -16.04
CA MET A 201 8.56 -5.00 -15.01
C MET A 201 9.67 -5.82 -15.64
N THR A 202 10.76 -5.17 -16.02
CA THR A 202 12.01 -5.88 -16.37
C THR A 202 12.46 -6.64 -15.14
N SER A 203 12.63 -7.95 -15.25
CA SER A 203 13.26 -8.71 -14.17
C SER A 203 14.71 -8.22 -14.01
N ALA A 204 15.21 -8.24 -12.78
CA ALA A 204 16.61 -7.84 -12.51
C ALA A 204 17.63 -8.70 -13.32
N ASP A 205 17.18 -9.83 -13.85
CA ASP A 205 17.97 -10.75 -14.69
C ASP A 205 18.14 -10.27 -16.14
N ASP A 206 17.39 -9.26 -16.58
CA ASP A 206 17.44 -8.70 -17.95
C ASP A 206 18.39 -7.50 -18.09
N LEU A 207 19.15 -7.16 -17.06
CA LEU A 207 20.16 -6.12 -17.17
C LEU A 207 21.39 -6.70 -17.90
N PRO A 208 21.79 -6.15 -19.04
CA PRO A 208 23.05 -6.52 -19.67
C PRO A 208 24.20 -6.11 -18.75
N PHE A 209 24.98 -7.08 -18.34
CA PHE A 209 26.22 -6.88 -17.62
C PHE A 209 27.27 -6.21 -18.52
#